data_d7a9e5914d457c3f4969fec419006c20
#
_entry.id   d7a9e5914d457c3f4969fec419006c20
#
_cell.length_a   1.000
_cell.length_b   1.000
_cell.length_c   1.000
_cell.angle_alpha   90.00
_cell.angle_beta   90.00
_cell.angle_gamma   90.00
#
_symmetry.space_group_name_H-M   'P 1'
#
loop_
_entity.id
_entity.type
_entity.pdbx_description
1 polymer ?
#
loop_
_entity_poly.entity_id
_entity_poly.type
_entity_poly.pdbx_seq_one_letter_code
_entity_poly.pdbx_strand_id
1 'polypeptide(L)'
;FEIRVAKTSPVDPRSHSPMWYRLRLQEIRRVELPIKFMAVNTNSSDDKSRWDLQLNMVNKRNREITSIEAVGNTIELDNKTYKIADVKLVKREIPAETKGGTPRISDESVMYLEQVEGTDKLELQVGKKVFSSRPKAIMRDVGVRDGMIICDIGERFRMGLRTTGFTNYRVKAIDAKAMTVTLENPSAVEGDTTLDPAGRKMVVTKKGMIPDEMLVNFENEQLREDGMGMAPRGGY
;
A
#
# COMPACT_ATOMS: atom_id res chain seq x y z
N PHE A 1 25.72 29.45 3.87
CA PHE A 1 24.91 29.68 2.66
C PHE A 1 23.47 29.79 3.12
N GLU A 2 22.98 31.04 3.24
CA GLU A 2 21.54 31.31 3.39
C GLU A 2 20.89 31.03 2.05
N ILE A 3 20.11 29.97 1.97
CA ILE A 3 19.19 29.78 0.84
C ILE A 3 18.03 30.74 1.12
N ARG A 4 18.12 31.95 0.60
CA ARG A 4 16.96 32.84 0.54
C ARG A 4 15.95 32.22 -0.39
N VAL A 5 14.85 31.73 0.18
CA VAL A 5 13.67 31.34 -0.57
C VAL A 5 13.19 32.59 -1.30
N ALA A 6 13.49 32.66 -2.59
CA ALA A 6 12.98 33.76 -3.43
C ALA A 6 11.45 33.67 -3.41
N LYS A 7 10.78 34.79 -3.15
CA LYS A 7 9.31 34.95 -3.26
C LYS A 7 8.84 34.90 -4.73
N THR A 8 9.52 34.15 -5.55
CA THR A 8 9.24 33.99 -6.96
C THR A 8 8.36 32.77 -7.15
N SER A 9 7.60 32.78 -8.20
CA SER A 9 6.64 31.77 -8.66
C SER A 9 6.61 30.45 -7.86
N PRO A 10 5.47 29.99 -7.37
CA PRO A 10 5.37 28.76 -6.57
C PRO A 10 5.86 27.51 -7.30
N VAL A 11 6.21 27.62 -8.57
CA VAL A 11 6.65 26.53 -9.44
C VAL A 11 8.13 26.57 -9.76
N ASP A 12 8.86 27.62 -9.34
CA ASP A 12 10.31 27.61 -9.49
C ASP A 12 10.92 26.45 -8.66
N PRO A 13 11.53 25.44 -9.32
CA PRO A 13 12.17 24.33 -8.62
C PRO A 13 13.17 24.75 -7.56
N ARG A 14 13.74 25.96 -7.69
CA ARG A 14 14.71 26.53 -6.75
C ARG A 14 14.06 27.07 -5.47
N SER A 15 12.74 27.31 -5.49
CA SER A 15 11.97 27.76 -4.34
C SER A 15 11.39 26.63 -3.50
N HIS A 16 11.47 25.38 -3.99
CA HIS A 16 10.88 24.24 -3.31
C HIS A 16 11.86 23.58 -2.36
N SER A 17 11.34 23.07 -1.24
CA SER A 17 12.15 22.28 -0.32
C SER A 17 12.75 21.06 -1.05
N PRO A 18 14.05 20.78 -0.91
CA PRO A 18 14.67 19.58 -1.47
C PRO A 18 13.96 18.28 -1.07
N MET A 19 13.24 18.30 0.05
CA MET A 19 12.44 17.16 0.52
C MET A 19 11.24 16.87 -0.39
N TRP A 20 10.67 17.87 -1.06
CA TRP A 20 9.51 17.70 -1.93
C TRP A 20 9.81 16.79 -3.14
N TYR A 21 11.02 16.83 -3.64
CA TYR A 21 11.44 16.00 -4.77
C TYR A 21 11.89 14.59 -4.37
N ARG A 22 12.10 14.37 -3.09
CA ARG A 22 12.60 13.08 -2.60
C ARG A 22 11.52 12.02 -2.57
N LEU A 23 10.30 12.36 -2.13
CA LEU A 23 9.20 11.41 -2.06
C LEU A 23 8.41 11.44 -3.38
N ARG A 24 8.42 10.32 -4.08
CA ARG A 24 7.72 10.17 -5.36
C ARG A 24 6.78 9.00 -5.30
N LEU A 25 5.57 9.18 -5.81
CA LEU A 25 4.63 8.10 -6.03
C LEU A 25 5.12 7.24 -7.19
N GLN A 26 5.22 5.94 -6.96
CA GLN A 26 5.54 4.98 -8.00
C GLN A 26 4.26 4.38 -8.58
N GLU A 27 3.42 3.86 -7.70
CA GLU A 27 2.25 3.09 -8.07
C GLU A 27 1.19 3.12 -6.98
N ILE A 28 -0.07 2.97 -7.37
CA ILE A 28 -1.19 2.67 -6.47
C ILE A 28 -1.80 1.36 -6.92
N ARG A 29 -1.66 0.33 -6.12
CA ARG A 29 -2.21 -1.00 -6.42
C ARG A 29 -2.49 -1.81 -5.17
N ARG A 30 -3.26 -2.87 -5.32
CA ARG A 30 -3.34 -3.90 -4.29
C ARG A 30 -1.99 -4.62 -4.18
N VAL A 31 -1.52 -4.82 -2.97
CA VAL A 31 -0.26 -5.54 -2.70
C VAL A 31 -0.56 -6.97 -2.27
N GLU A 32 0.30 -7.90 -2.67
CA GLU A 32 0.23 -9.29 -2.21
C GLU A 32 0.52 -9.32 -0.72
N LEU A 33 -0.38 -9.94 0.04
CA LEU A 33 -0.21 -10.11 1.48
C LEU A 33 0.65 -11.35 1.76
N PRO A 34 1.45 -11.33 2.81
CA PRO A 34 2.38 -12.41 3.14
C PRO A 34 1.65 -13.58 3.84
N ILE A 35 0.57 -14.06 3.23
CA ILE A 35 -0.24 -15.17 3.73
C ILE A 35 -0.76 -16.03 2.57
N LYS A 36 -0.80 -17.35 2.78
CA LYS A 36 -1.46 -18.32 1.90
C LYS A 36 -2.29 -19.28 2.73
N PHE A 37 -3.50 -19.54 2.28
CA PHE A 37 -4.33 -20.62 2.78
C PHE A 37 -3.96 -21.91 2.05
N MET A 38 -3.48 -22.93 2.76
CA MET A 38 -2.87 -24.11 2.18
C MET A 38 -3.84 -25.30 2.13
N ALA A 39 -4.55 -25.56 3.22
CA ALA A 39 -5.43 -26.72 3.33
C ALA A 39 -6.44 -26.57 4.48
N VAL A 40 -7.50 -27.34 4.39
CA VAL A 40 -8.49 -27.57 5.44
C VAL A 40 -8.53 -29.04 5.80
N ASN A 41 -8.39 -29.35 7.09
CA ASN A 41 -8.69 -30.66 7.63
C ASN A 41 -9.90 -30.56 8.54
N THR A 42 -10.99 -31.24 8.20
CA THR A 42 -12.25 -31.19 8.97
C THR A 42 -12.22 -32.07 10.20
N ASN A 43 -11.18 -32.91 10.38
CA ASN A 43 -11.07 -33.88 11.49
C ASN A 43 -12.31 -34.74 11.61
N SER A 44 -13.00 -35.03 10.49
CA SER A 44 -14.28 -35.79 10.44
C SER A 44 -15.39 -35.16 11.33
N SER A 45 -15.34 -33.86 11.55
CA SER A 45 -16.31 -33.10 12.35
C SER A 45 -17.06 -32.09 11.48
N ASP A 46 -18.36 -31.96 11.72
CA ASP A 46 -19.18 -30.89 11.12
C ASP A 46 -19.00 -29.55 11.84
N ASP A 47 -18.44 -29.58 13.05
CA ASP A 47 -18.15 -28.39 13.84
C ASP A 47 -16.89 -27.71 13.32
N LYS A 48 -17.08 -26.57 12.64
CA LYS A 48 -16.00 -25.78 12.05
C LYS A 48 -14.96 -25.30 13.05
N SER A 49 -15.30 -25.17 14.33
CA SER A 49 -14.34 -24.77 15.39
C SER A 49 -13.28 -25.84 15.65
N ARG A 50 -13.50 -27.06 15.17
CA ARG A 50 -12.57 -28.20 15.28
C ARG A 50 -11.78 -28.48 14.01
N TRP A 51 -11.95 -27.63 12.99
CA TRP A 51 -11.21 -27.79 11.74
C TRP A 51 -9.82 -27.19 11.85
N ASP A 52 -8.84 -27.90 11.32
CA ASP A 52 -7.48 -27.41 11.23
C ASP A 52 -7.29 -26.67 9.89
N LEU A 53 -7.01 -25.38 9.98
CA LEU A 53 -6.79 -24.50 8.85
C LEU A 53 -5.29 -24.24 8.74
N GLN A 54 -4.66 -24.81 7.72
CA GLN A 54 -3.23 -24.64 7.51
C GLN A 54 -2.95 -23.35 6.76
N LEU A 55 -2.16 -22.48 7.36
CA LEU A 55 -1.73 -21.21 6.80
C LEU A 55 -0.21 -21.17 6.68
N ASN A 56 0.30 -20.66 5.56
CA ASN A 56 1.68 -20.23 5.44
C ASN A 56 1.71 -18.70 5.53
N MET A 57 2.48 -18.18 6.46
CA MET A 57 2.63 -16.74 6.68
C MET A 57 4.11 -16.36 6.71
N VAL A 58 4.42 -15.12 6.33
CA VAL A 58 5.76 -14.57 6.50
C VAL A 58 5.78 -13.70 7.76
N ASN A 59 6.62 -14.07 8.71
CA ASN A 59 6.73 -13.33 9.97
C ASN A 59 7.53 -12.02 9.82
N LYS A 60 7.57 -11.21 10.89
CA LYS A 60 8.31 -9.92 10.94
C LYS A 60 9.82 -10.05 10.65
N ARG A 61 10.39 -11.27 10.70
CA ARG A 61 11.81 -11.56 10.37
C ARG A 61 11.98 -12.07 8.95
N ASN A 62 10.96 -11.92 8.11
CA ASN A 62 10.92 -12.38 6.73
C ASN A 62 11.14 -13.91 6.57
N ARG A 63 10.65 -14.69 7.54
CA ARG A 63 10.71 -16.15 7.50
C ARG A 63 9.31 -16.71 7.29
N GLU A 64 9.19 -17.68 6.41
CA GLU A 64 7.96 -18.45 6.25
C GLU A 64 7.74 -19.32 7.49
N ILE A 65 6.54 -19.26 8.00
CA ILE A 65 6.05 -20.12 9.11
C ILE A 65 4.74 -20.74 8.69
N THR A 66 4.57 -22.00 9.03
CA THR A 66 3.29 -22.70 8.92
C THR A 66 2.57 -22.62 10.25
N SER A 67 1.33 -22.15 10.24
CA SER A 67 0.44 -22.11 11.40
C SER A 67 -0.77 -22.98 11.13
N ILE A 68 -1.30 -23.59 12.18
CA ILE A 68 -2.56 -24.31 12.17
C ILE A 68 -3.51 -23.53 13.05
N GLU A 69 -4.59 -23.07 12.45
CA GLU A 69 -5.58 -22.21 13.10
C GLU A 69 -6.96 -22.87 13.06
N ALA A 70 -7.89 -22.34 13.85
CA ALA A 70 -9.29 -22.75 13.82
C ALA A 70 -10.22 -21.56 13.54
N VAL A 71 -11.44 -21.84 13.10
CA VAL A 71 -12.47 -20.82 12.99
C VAL A 71 -12.71 -20.17 14.36
N GLY A 72 -12.72 -18.85 14.39
CA GLY A 72 -12.82 -18.06 15.61
C GLY A 72 -11.48 -17.52 16.12
N ASN A 73 -10.34 -18.13 15.73
CA ASN A 73 -9.01 -17.62 16.08
C ASN A 73 -8.73 -16.27 15.40
N THR A 74 -7.73 -15.58 15.94
CA THR A 74 -7.24 -14.32 15.39
C THR A 74 -5.82 -14.46 14.86
N ILE A 75 -5.53 -13.79 13.75
CA ILE A 75 -4.21 -13.72 13.13
C ILE A 75 -3.78 -12.27 12.93
N GLU A 76 -2.49 -11.99 13.06
CA GLU A 76 -1.92 -10.69 12.71
C GLU A 76 -1.46 -10.71 11.25
N LEU A 77 -1.96 -9.78 10.46
CA LEU A 77 -1.61 -9.63 9.05
C LEU A 77 -1.53 -8.15 8.70
N ASP A 78 -0.39 -7.71 8.17
CA ASP A 78 -0.22 -6.34 7.70
C ASP A 78 -0.51 -5.27 8.78
N ASN A 79 -0.01 -5.50 10.00
CA ASN A 79 -0.24 -4.69 11.20
C ASN A 79 -1.71 -4.52 11.63
N LYS A 80 -2.58 -5.42 11.17
CA LYS A 80 -3.99 -5.49 11.54
C LYS A 80 -4.29 -6.87 12.12
N THR A 81 -5.23 -6.93 13.05
CA THR A 81 -5.73 -8.19 13.61
C THR A 81 -6.99 -8.60 12.89
N TYR A 82 -7.01 -9.82 12.38
CA TYR A 82 -8.15 -10.41 11.69
C TYR A 82 -8.64 -11.63 12.47
N LYS A 83 -9.95 -11.79 12.56
CA LYS A 83 -10.61 -12.99 13.06
C LYS A 83 -10.95 -13.90 11.87
N ILE A 84 -10.71 -15.18 12.00
CA ILE A 84 -11.19 -16.20 11.06
C ILE A 84 -12.69 -16.37 11.31
N ALA A 85 -13.49 -15.72 10.45
CA ALA A 85 -14.93 -15.64 10.64
C ALA A 85 -15.64 -16.93 10.19
N ASP A 86 -15.24 -17.48 9.05
CA ASP A 86 -15.85 -18.68 8.48
C ASP A 86 -14.91 -19.37 7.48
N VAL A 87 -15.22 -20.63 7.18
CA VAL A 87 -14.61 -21.42 6.10
C VAL A 87 -15.69 -22.12 5.30
N LYS A 88 -15.62 -22.01 3.99
CA LYS A 88 -16.47 -22.72 3.04
C LYS A 88 -15.67 -23.81 2.34
N LEU A 89 -16.03 -25.06 2.52
CA LEU A 89 -15.43 -26.16 1.78
C LEU A 89 -15.95 -26.20 0.35
N VAL A 90 -15.03 -26.22 -0.60
CA VAL A 90 -15.33 -26.38 -2.02
C VAL A 90 -14.32 -27.36 -2.61
N LYS A 91 -14.74 -28.58 -2.86
CA LYS A 91 -13.95 -29.58 -3.57
C LYS A 91 -14.53 -29.78 -4.94
N ARG A 92 -13.71 -29.60 -5.95
CA ARG A 92 -14.09 -29.78 -7.35
C ARG A 92 -13.35 -30.96 -7.95
N GLU A 93 -14.09 -31.85 -8.56
CA GLU A 93 -13.51 -32.94 -9.33
C GLU A 93 -13.10 -32.42 -10.72
N ILE A 94 -11.84 -32.55 -11.06
CA ILE A 94 -11.30 -32.20 -12.38
C ILE A 94 -11.20 -33.51 -13.16
N PRO A 95 -11.86 -33.63 -14.34
CA PRO A 95 -11.75 -34.81 -15.19
C PRO A 95 -10.29 -35.10 -15.55
N ALA A 96 -9.97 -36.38 -15.69
CA ALA A 96 -8.63 -36.79 -16.14
C ALA A 96 -8.36 -36.26 -17.55
N GLU A 97 -7.16 -35.75 -17.79
CA GLU A 97 -6.72 -35.23 -19.10
C GLU A 97 -6.58 -36.35 -20.14
N THR A 98 -6.43 -37.59 -19.70
CA THR A 98 -6.24 -38.77 -20.58
C THR A 98 -7.38 -39.78 -20.38
N LYS A 99 -7.77 -40.45 -21.47
CA LYS A 99 -8.79 -41.49 -21.45
C LYS A 99 -8.33 -42.67 -20.56
N GLY A 100 -9.03 -42.87 -19.41
CA GLY A 100 -8.68 -43.90 -18.42
C GLY A 100 -7.82 -43.37 -17.24
N GLY A 101 -7.51 -42.11 -17.17
CA GLY A 101 -6.85 -41.48 -16.03
C GLY A 101 -7.80 -41.30 -14.83
N THR A 102 -7.23 -41.18 -13.63
CA THR A 102 -7.98 -40.87 -12.41
C THR A 102 -8.32 -39.40 -12.34
N PRO A 103 -9.57 -39.01 -12.01
CA PRO A 103 -9.92 -37.62 -11.76
C PRO A 103 -9.09 -37.03 -10.60
N ARG A 104 -8.77 -35.76 -10.68
CA ARG A 104 -8.09 -35.04 -9.59
C ARG A 104 -9.11 -34.22 -8.80
N ILE A 105 -8.97 -34.22 -7.49
CA ILE A 105 -9.76 -33.35 -6.62
C ILE A 105 -8.97 -32.07 -6.44
N SER A 106 -9.53 -30.95 -6.88
CA SER A 106 -9.04 -29.61 -6.58
C SER A 106 -9.72 -29.09 -5.33
N ASP A 107 -8.93 -28.66 -4.36
CA ASP A 107 -9.46 -27.96 -3.17
C ASP A 107 -9.54 -26.47 -3.51
N GLU A 108 -10.76 -25.96 -3.61
CA GLU A 108 -11.07 -24.55 -3.88
C GLU A 108 -11.71 -23.90 -2.64
N SER A 109 -11.51 -24.49 -1.48
CA SER A 109 -12.08 -23.98 -0.22
C SER A 109 -11.64 -22.56 0.07
N VAL A 110 -12.54 -21.79 0.67
CA VAL A 110 -12.37 -20.36 0.93
C VAL A 110 -12.50 -20.08 2.42
N MET A 111 -11.53 -19.36 2.97
CA MET A 111 -11.54 -18.85 4.32
C MET A 111 -11.85 -17.35 4.31
N TYR A 112 -12.72 -16.92 5.21
CA TYR A 112 -13.12 -15.53 5.37
C TYR A 112 -12.51 -14.95 6.63
N LEU A 113 -11.79 -13.84 6.45
CA LEU A 113 -11.21 -13.06 7.53
C LEU A 113 -11.95 -11.73 7.68
N GLU A 114 -12.23 -11.35 8.92
CA GLU A 114 -12.81 -10.06 9.26
C GLU A 114 -11.88 -9.30 10.20
N GLN A 115 -11.59 -8.05 9.88
CA GLN A 115 -10.76 -7.21 10.74
C GLN A 115 -11.47 -6.96 12.08
N VAL A 116 -10.75 -7.18 13.20
CA VAL A 116 -11.32 -7.04 14.55
C VAL A 116 -11.66 -5.58 14.86
N GLU A 117 -10.76 -4.66 14.51
CA GLU A 117 -10.95 -3.22 14.69
C GLU A 117 -10.99 -2.52 13.34
N GLY A 118 -12.09 -2.67 12.60
CA GLY A 118 -12.23 -2.07 11.28
C GLY A 118 -13.29 -2.75 10.43
N THR A 119 -13.29 -2.41 9.15
CA THR A 119 -14.29 -2.90 8.19
C THR A 119 -13.70 -3.78 7.10
N ASP A 120 -12.39 -4.06 7.15
CA ASP A 120 -11.73 -4.83 6.11
C ASP A 120 -12.11 -6.31 6.20
N LYS A 121 -12.40 -6.89 5.04
CA LYS A 121 -12.68 -8.32 4.87
C LYS A 121 -11.75 -8.88 3.81
N LEU A 122 -11.24 -10.07 4.05
CA LEU A 122 -10.37 -10.78 3.11
C LEU A 122 -10.93 -12.18 2.85
N GLU A 123 -10.79 -12.62 1.62
CA GLU A 123 -11.12 -13.96 1.19
C GLU A 123 -9.83 -14.67 0.76
N LEU A 124 -9.54 -15.79 1.39
CA LEU A 124 -8.37 -16.61 1.13
C LEU A 124 -8.80 -17.93 0.52
N GLN A 125 -8.57 -18.13 -0.76
CA GLN A 125 -8.79 -19.41 -1.42
C GLN A 125 -7.56 -20.28 -1.33
N VAL A 126 -7.74 -21.59 -1.15
CA VAL A 126 -6.64 -22.57 -1.05
C VAL A 126 -5.68 -22.42 -2.24
N GLY A 127 -4.40 -22.30 -1.94
CA GLY A 127 -3.31 -22.21 -2.92
C GLY A 127 -3.22 -20.89 -3.71
N LYS A 128 -4.14 -19.94 -3.51
CA LYS A 128 -4.12 -18.66 -4.23
C LYS A 128 -3.38 -17.58 -3.46
N LYS A 129 -2.85 -16.61 -4.22
CA LYS A 129 -2.30 -15.38 -3.68
C LYS A 129 -3.41 -14.50 -3.13
N VAL A 130 -3.14 -13.88 -2.00
CA VAL A 130 -4.07 -12.96 -1.34
C VAL A 130 -3.58 -11.54 -1.53
N PHE A 131 -4.48 -10.64 -1.82
CA PHE A 131 -4.16 -9.22 -2.01
C PHE A 131 -4.90 -8.37 -0.98
N SER A 132 -4.31 -7.22 -0.65
CA SER A 132 -4.92 -6.24 0.25
C SER A 132 -6.33 -5.88 -0.22
N SER A 133 -7.25 -5.64 0.72
CA SER A 133 -8.65 -5.27 0.44
C SER A 133 -8.74 -3.97 -0.36
N ARG A 134 -7.82 -3.04 -0.10
CA ARG A 134 -7.74 -1.72 -0.75
C ARG A 134 -6.40 -1.54 -1.45
N PRO A 135 -6.35 -0.69 -2.49
CA PRO A 135 -5.08 -0.27 -3.07
C PRO A 135 -4.21 0.44 -2.03
N LYS A 136 -2.92 0.12 -2.00
CA LYS A 136 -1.91 0.82 -1.22
C LYS A 136 -1.09 1.73 -2.11
N ALA A 137 -0.58 2.80 -1.54
CA ALA A 137 0.38 3.66 -2.19
C ALA A 137 1.80 3.08 -2.06
N ILE A 138 2.46 2.92 -3.18
CA ILE A 138 3.88 2.55 -3.27
C ILE A 138 4.63 3.82 -3.62
N MET A 139 5.39 4.33 -2.66
CA MET A 139 6.18 5.56 -2.80
C MET A 139 7.65 5.22 -2.66
N ARG A 140 8.51 6.10 -3.18
CA ARG A 140 9.96 5.96 -3.07
C ARG A 140 10.58 7.24 -2.55
N ASP A 141 11.36 7.15 -1.49
CA ASP A 141 12.30 8.20 -1.10
C ASP A 141 13.58 8.03 -1.93
N VAL A 142 13.76 8.88 -2.94
CA VAL A 142 14.92 8.80 -3.84
C VAL A 142 16.23 9.21 -3.17
N GLY A 143 16.19 9.78 -1.98
CA GLY A 143 17.37 10.13 -1.19
C GLY A 143 17.90 8.97 -0.34
N VAL A 144 17.24 7.83 -0.33
CA VAL A 144 17.61 6.66 0.46
C VAL A 144 17.74 5.44 -0.45
N ARG A 145 18.83 4.70 -0.32
CA ARG A 145 18.96 3.39 -0.98
C ARG A 145 17.87 2.47 -0.42
N ASP A 146 17.12 1.81 -1.30
CA ASP A 146 15.98 0.94 -0.94
C ASP A 146 14.86 1.67 -0.17
N GLY A 147 14.71 2.97 -0.41
CA GLY A 147 13.71 3.85 0.21
C GLY A 147 12.27 3.59 -0.24
N MET A 148 11.87 2.32 -0.41
CA MET A 148 10.49 1.95 -0.74
C MET A 148 9.59 2.10 0.49
N ILE A 149 8.46 2.76 0.32
CA ILE A 149 7.45 3.00 1.35
C ILE A 149 6.13 2.50 0.81
N ILE A 150 5.53 1.52 1.47
CA ILE A 150 4.22 0.97 1.11
C ILE A 150 3.26 1.33 2.23
N CYS A 151 2.23 2.12 1.92
CA CYS A 151 1.30 2.65 2.92
C CYS A 151 -0.15 2.44 2.54
N ASP A 152 -0.98 2.22 3.56
CA ASP A 152 -2.45 2.30 3.52
C ASP A 152 -2.94 3.64 4.11
N ILE A 153 -4.21 3.95 3.91
CA ILE A 153 -4.86 5.11 4.53
C ILE A 153 -4.79 4.97 6.06
N GLY A 154 -4.38 6.05 6.72
CA GLY A 154 -4.21 6.11 8.18
C GLY A 154 -2.82 5.71 8.67
N GLU A 155 -2.02 5.01 7.86
CA GLU A 155 -0.66 4.63 8.25
C GLU A 155 0.27 5.83 8.33
N ARG A 156 1.30 5.66 9.16
CA ARG A 156 2.32 6.69 9.40
C ARG A 156 3.67 6.19 8.92
N PHE A 157 4.44 7.09 8.36
CA PHE A 157 5.84 6.83 8.02
C PHE A 157 6.69 8.07 8.33
N ARG A 158 7.99 7.86 8.39
CA ARG A 158 8.95 8.88 8.77
C ARG A 158 9.87 9.19 7.60
N MET A 159 10.03 10.48 7.31
CA MET A 159 11.01 10.97 6.35
C MET A 159 11.91 12.02 6.98
N GLY A 160 13.13 12.14 6.49
CA GLY A 160 14.02 13.19 6.95
C GLY A 160 15.46 13.00 6.52
N LEU A 161 16.28 13.97 6.89
CA LEU A 161 17.73 13.93 6.79
C LEU A 161 18.30 14.01 8.20
N ARG A 162 19.42 13.35 8.42
CA ARG A 162 20.12 13.43 9.72
C ARG A 162 20.47 14.88 10.10
N THR A 163 20.70 15.73 9.10
CA THR A 163 21.10 17.13 9.27
C THR A 163 19.93 18.08 9.53
N THR A 164 18.73 17.76 9.04
CA THR A 164 17.54 18.64 9.12
C THR A 164 16.42 18.10 10.01
N GLY A 165 16.62 16.91 10.59
CA GLY A 165 15.60 16.25 11.38
C GLY A 165 14.65 15.39 10.56
N PHE A 166 13.61 14.87 11.23
CA PHE A 166 12.66 13.95 10.64
C PHE A 166 11.23 14.45 10.80
N THR A 167 10.44 14.28 9.77
CA THR A 167 9.01 14.56 9.78
C THR A 167 8.23 13.26 9.73
N ASN A 168 7.22 13.14 10.57
CA ASN A 168 6.28 12.04 10.53
C ASN A 168 5.10 12.44 9.65
N TYR A 169 4.78 11.62 8.66
CA TYR A 169 3.62 11.81 7.81
C TYR A 169 2.57 10.75 8.10
N ARG A 170 1.31 11.13 7.95
CA ARG A 170 0.16 10.23 7.97
C ARG A 170 -0.54 10.28 6.63
N VAL A 171 -0.84 9.11 6.06
CA VAL A 171 -1.63 9.02 4.83
C VAL A 171 -3.09 9.33 5.14
N LYS A 172 -3.63 10.37 4.51
CA LYS A 172 -5.03 10.79 4.66
C LYS A 172 -5.93 10.23 3.57
N ALA A 173 -5.44 10.22 2.34
CA ALA A 173 -6.19 9.70 1.20
C ALA A 173 -5.25 9.13 0.15
N ILE A 174 -5.77 8.17 -0.61
CA ILE A 174 -5.12 7.57 -1.79
C ILE A 174 -6.12 7.66 -2.93
N ASP A 175 -5.81 8.42 -3.97
CA ASP A 175 -6.63 8.52 -5.18
C ASP A 175 -5.95 7.80 -6.34
N ALA A 176 -6.49 6.62 -6.67
CA ALA A 176 -5.96 5.80 -7.76
C ALA A 176 -6.25 6.37 -9.15
N LYS A 177 -7.29 7.22 -9.30
CA LYS A 177 -7.64 7.83 -10.58
C LYS A 177 -6.72 9.01 -10.87
N ALA A 178 -6.56 9.90 -9.89
CA ALA A 178 -5.68 11.05 -9.99
C ALA A 178 -4.19 10.67 -9.83
N MET A 179 -3.90 9.42 -9.41
CA MET A 179 -2.53 8.98 -9.08
C MET A 179 -1.87 9.91 -8.07
N THR A 180 -2.58 10.18 -6.97
CA THR A 180 -2.11 11.06 -5.89
C THR A 180 -2.28 10.43 -4.53
N VAL A 181 -1.44 10.83 -3.58
CA VAL A 181 -1.51 10.46 -2.17
C VAL A 181 -1.48 11.72 -1.34
N THR A 182 -2.52 11.94 -0.55
CA THR A 182 -2.57 13.06 0.39
C THR A 182 -1.97 12.66 1.72
N LEU A 183 -0.99 13.43 2.15
CA LEU A 183 -0.30 13.27 3.42
C LEU A 183 -0.64 14.43 4.35
N GLU A 184 -0.56 14.19 5.64
CA GLU A 184 -0.63 15.21 6.68
C GLU A 184 0.55 15.04 7.63
N ASN A 185 1.17 16.13 8.05
CA ASN A 185 2.11 16.13 9.15
C ASN A 185 1.34 16.28 10.47
N PRO A 186 1.20 15.22 11.28
CA PRO A 186 0.45 15.30 12.54
C PRO A 186 1.24 15.97 13.66
N SER A 187 2.54 16.18 13.49
CA SER A 187 3.44 16.66 14.52
C SER A 187 3.65 18.16 14.38
N ALA A 188 2.78 18.97 15.02
CA ALA A 188 3.17 20.31 15.39
C ALA A 188 4.10 20.21 16.59
N VAL A 189 5.37 20.08 16.40
CA VAL A 189 6.31 20.48 17.44
C VAL A 189 6.47 21.98 17.27
N GLU A 190 5.96 22.73 18.25
CA GLU A 190 6.15 24.16 18.35
C GLU A 190 7.66 24.45 18.27
N GLY A 191 8.09 25.18 17.26
CA GLY A 191 9.51 25.48 17.02
C GLY A 191 10.22 24.62 15.98
N ASP A 192 9.58 23.64 15.38
CA ASP A 192 10.13 22.89 14.25
C ASP A 192 9.95 23.70 12.95
N THR A 193 10.95 24.53 12.65
CA THR A 193 11.00 25.34 11.41
C THR A 193 11.34 24.51 10.18
N THR A 194 11.47 23.22 10.34
CA THR A 194 11.91 22.30 9.31
C THR A 194 10.73 21.80 8.46
N LEU A 195 10.61 22.37 7.30
CA LEU A 195 10.08 21.82 6.07
C LEU A 195 8.57 21.91 5.85
N ASP A 196 7.71 21.49 6.78
CA ASP A 196 6.26 21.54 6.59
C ASP A 196 5.56 21.94 7.88
N PRO A 197 4.83 23.08 7.90
CA PRO A 197 4.07 23.47 9.08
C PRO A 197 3.06 22.39 9.46
N ALA A 198 2.89 22.22 10.75
CA ALA A 198 1.96 21.29 11.31
C ALA A 198 0.54 21.44 10.73
N GLY A 199 -0.10 20.32 10.48
CA GLY A 199 -1.43 20.28 9.87
C GLY A 199 -1.46 20.58 8.38
N ARG A 200 -0.32 20.94 7.76
CA ARG A 200 -0.27 21.15 6.31
C ARG A 200 -0.51 19.84 5.59
N LYS A 201 -1.38 19.90 4.61
CA LYS A 201 -1.62 18.79 3.69
C LYS A 201 -0.61 18.85 2.56
N MET A 202 -0.01 17.72 2.27
CA MET A 202 0.92 17.53 1.17
C MET A 202 0.33 16.51 0.20
N VAL A 203 0.54 16.70 -1.09
CA VAL A 203 0.13 15.75 -2.12
C VAL A 203 1.37 15.17 -2.78
N VAL A 204 1.45 13.84 -2.81
CA VAL A 204 2.52 13.11 -3.48
C VAL A 204 2.06 12.68 -4.85
N THR A 205 2.83 13.06 -5.85
CA THR A 205 2.64 12.68 -7.26
C THR A 205 3.85 11.88 -7.77
N LYS A 206 3.82 11.45 -9.01
CA LYS A 206 4.98 10.82 -9.66
C LYS A 206 6.20 11.73 -9.72
N LYS A 207 6.02 13.04 -9.77
CA LYS A 207 7.10 14.03 -9.86
C LYS A 207 7.66 14.44 -8.51
N GLY A 208 6.85 14.37 -7.45
CA GLY A 208 7.27 14.74 -6.11
C GLY A 208 6.10 14.97 -5.16
N MET A 209 6.42 15.48 -4.00
CA MET A 209 5.48 15.88 -2.95
C MET A 209 5.37 17.42 -2.96
N ILE A 210 4.16 17.95 -2.99
CA ILE A 210 3.87 19.38 -3.00
C ILE A 210 2.76 19.71 -2.00
N PRO A 211 2.69 20.95 -1.48
CA PRO A 211 1.55 21.39 -0.70
C PRO A 211 0.24 21.30 -1.49
N ASP A 212 -0.84 20.88 -0.83
CA ASP A 212 -2.16 20.68 -1.45
C ASP A 212 -2.67 21.97 -2.12
N GLU A 213 -2.44 23.12 -1.49
CA GLU A 213 -2.81 24.44 -2.03
C GLU A 213 -2.09 24.81 -3.33
N MET A 214 -1.00 24.13 -3.67
CA MET A 214 -0.21 24.38 -4.89
C MET A 214 -0.56 23.40 -6.03
N LEU A 215 -1.36 22.38 -5.77
CA LEU A 215 -1.64 21.30 -6.73
C LEU A 215 -2.24 21.84 -8.04
N VAL A 216 -3.21 22.74 -7.96
CA VAL A 216 -3.88 23.32 -9.13
C VAL A 216 -2.91 24.08 -10.04
N ASN A 217 -1.99 24.83 -9.43
CA ASN A 217 -0.98 25.57 -10.20
C ASN A 217 0.01 24.62 -10.87
N PHE A 218 0.39 23.57 -10.18
CA PHE A 218 1.30 22.56 -10.68
C PHE A 218 0.71 21.77 -11.87
N GLU A 219 -0.57 21.42 -11.83
CA GLU A 219 -1.26 20.75 -12.93
C GLU A 219 -1.38 21.67 -14.16
N ASN A 220 -1.70 22.94 -13.96
CA ASN A 220 -1.81 23.93 -15.05
C ASN A 220 -0.48 24.17 -15.78
N GLU A 221 0.66 24.13 -15.07
CA GLU A 221 1.97 24.26 -15.71
C GLU A 221 2.39 23.01 -16.47
N GLN A 222 2.04 21.83 -15.96
CA GLN A 222 2.29 20.59 -16.70
C GLN A 222 1.57 20.56 -18.03
N LEU A 223 0.31 21.02 -18.09
CA LEU A 223 -0.45 21.12 -19.32
C LEU A 223 0.19 22.11 -20.31
N ARG A 224 0.87 23.16 -19.83
CA ARG A 224 1.61 24.10 -20.67
C ARG A 224 2.90 23.52 -21.22
N GLU A 225 3.66 22.78 -20.38
CA GLU A 225 4.90 22.13 -20.82
C GLU A 225 4.64 21.02 -21.84
N ASP A 226 3.62 20.20 -21.62
CA ASP A 226 3.22 19.14 -22.54
C ASP A 226 2.63 19.71 -23.85
N GLY A 227 1.98 20.89 -23.79
CA GLY A 227 1.46 21.60 -24.96
C GLY A 227 2.53 22.29 -25.80
N MET A 228 3.65 22.71 -25.23
CA MET A 228 4.76 23.32 -25.97
C MET A 228 5.63 22.29 -26.73
N GLY A 229 5.52 21.00 -26.38
CA GLY A 229 6.26 19.94 -27.07
C GLY A 229 5.78 19.55 -28.45
N MET A 230 4.66 20.11 -28.92
CA MET A 230 4.07 19.85 -30.25
C MET A 230 4.05 21.07 -31.17
N ALA A 231 5.13 21.81 -31.26
CA ALA A 231 5.30 22.71 -32.42
C ALA A 231 5.74 21.86 -33.61
N PRO A 232 4.96 21.75 -34.71
CA PRO A 232 5.39 21.04 -35.89
C PRO A 232 6.61 21.77 -36.45
N ARG A 233 7.75 21.11 -36.55
CA ARG A 233 8.87 21.58 -37.37
C ARG A 233 8.36 21.65 -38.81
N GLY A 234 7.95 22.84 -39.22
CA GLY A 234 7.64 23.16 -40.60
C GLY A 234 8.88 22.88 -41.44
N GLY A 235 8.70 22.02 -42.44
CA GLY A 235 9.70 21.79 -43.46
C GLY A 235 9.86 23.01 -44.35
N TYR A 236 11.07 23.22 -44.71
CA TYR A 236 11.48 23.86 -45.95
C TYR A 236 12.38 22.90 -46.69
#